data_a4958bcfe1c4458016d15fcdcde0235f
#
_entry.id   a4958bcfe1c4458016d15fcdcde0235f
#
_cell.length_a   1.000
_cell.length_b   1.000
_cell.length_c   1.000
_cell.angle_alpha   90.00
_cell.angle_beta   90.00
_cell.angle_gamma   90.00
#
_symmetry.space_group_name_H-M   'P 1'
#
loop_
_entity.id
_entity.type
_entity.pdbx_description
1 polymer ?
#
loop_
_entity_poly.entity_id
_entity_poly.type
_entity_poly.pdbx_seq_one_letter_code
_entity_poly.pdbx_strand_id
1 'polypeptide(L)'
;PKEQYLKGVAKENPFIAVAKHGSGVDRKNGYGIPYRIMYSKNIENLFMAGRCVSVDRRALGTTRVMRTCGMMGEVVGKAAWIAATQETTPRGVYQNYLPLLIDLMQQPGRAFRPTKDGKLTIPPIPEGGLRTNPKERNIKNMAGLVIDDRKAKLKGNWKSSSNLKPNLNGGYQYATGDATATFPLRIKESGNYEVRFYWQAHENRAKAAQIEIAHAGGKKTLTLNQTVAPKNKLFTSLGTFSFTDVLPGAVTISANNTGTLGIDAIQLLKK
;
A
#
# COMPACT_ATOMS: atom_id res chain seq x y z
N PRO A 1 -23.21 32.99 6.55
CA PRO A 1 -22.36 31.95 7.12
C PRO A 1 -21.96 30.88 6.10
N LYS A 2 -22.81 30.52 5.12
CA LYS A 2 -22.50 29.52 4.08
C LYS A 2 -21.44 30.03 3.11
N GLU A 3 -21.50 31.28 2.71
CA GLU A 3 -20.55 31.85 1.75
C GLU A 3 -19.19 32.15 2.36
N GLN A 4 -19.13 32.54 3.62
CA GLN A 4 -17.87 32.74 4.34
C GLN A 4 -17.12 31.41 4.55
N TYR A 5 -17.87 30.35 4.85
CA TYR A 5 -17.32 29.01 5.00
C TYR A 5 -16.79 28.48 3.66
N LEU A 6 -17.53 28.74 2.57
CA LEU A 6 -17.11 28.34 1.22
C LEU A 6 -15.90 29.15 0.70
N LYS A 7 -15.85 30.46 0.99
CA LYS A 7 -14.76 31.33 0.49
C LYS A 7 -13.43 31.12 1.20
N GLY A 8 -13.42 30.87 2.51
CA GLY A 8 -12.20 30.65 3.27
C GLY A 8 -11.67 29.22 3.13
N VAL A 9 -12.51 28.26 3.44
CA VAL A 9 -12.10 26.85 3.60
C VAL A 9 -12.01 26.10 2.26
N ALA A 10 -12.85 26.44 1.29
CA ALA A 10 -12.81 25.78 -0.04
C ALA A 10 -11.60 26.20 -0.88
N LYS A 11 -11.07 27.40 -0.66
CA LYS A 11 -9.88 27.90 -1.38
C LYS A 11 -8.58 27.27 -0.86
N GLU A 12 -8.54 26.97 0.44
CA GLU A 12 -7.40 26.34 1.10
C GLU A 12 -7.45 24.81 1.12
N ASN A 13 -8.64 24.24 0.90
CA ASN A 13 -8.88 22.80 0.95
C ASN A 13 -9.80 22.35 -0.18
N PRO A 14 -9.27 22.07 -1.38
CA PRO A 14 -10.08 21.67 -2.54
C PRO A 14 -10.84 20.35 -2.35
N PHE A 15 -10.60 19.62 -1.25
CA PHE A 15 -11.24 18.33 -0.94
C PHE A 15 -12.43 18.44 0.02
N ILE A 16 -12.92 19.64 0.33
CA ILE A 16 -14.08 19.78 1.20
C ILE A 16 -15.36 19.61 0.37
N ALA A 17 -16.03 18.49 0.60
CA ALA A 17 -17.38 18.28 0.10
C ALA A 17 -18.36 19.18 0.86
N VAL A 18 -19.08 20.03 0.15
CA VAL A 18 -20.13 20.90 0.71
C VAL A 18 -21.48 20.30 0.39
N ALA A 19 -22.19 19.83 1.41
CA ALA A 19 -23.58 19.44 1.28
C ALA A 19 -24.46 20.69 1.32
N LYS A 20 -25.22 20.93 0.25
CA LYS A 20 -26.27 21.94 0.25
C LYS A 20 -27.52 21.38 0.92
N HIS A 21 -27.96 22.01 2.01
CA HIS A 21 -29.30 21.78 2.59
C HIS A 21 -30.36 22.48 1.77
N GLY A 22 -31.37 21.76 1.32
CA GLY A 22 -32.52 22.33 0.65
C GLY A 22 -33.40 21.30 -0.04
N SER A 23 -34.62 21.72 -0.40
CA SER A 23 -35.46 21.01 -1.36
C SER A 23 -34.73 20.94 -2.69
N GLY A 24 -34.59 19.75 -3.28
CA GLY A 24 -33.88 19.56 -4.55
C GLY A 24 -32.45 19.09 -4.43
N VAL A 25 -32.08 18.43 -3.35
CA VAL A 25 -30.81 17.72 -3.26
C VAL A 25 -30.75 16.68 -4.38
N ASP A 26 -29.72 16.77 -5.23
CA ASP A 26 -29.48 15.80 -6.26
C ASP A 26 -29.13 14.45 -5.61
N ARG A 27 -30.11 13.56 -5.59
CA ARG A 27 -29.95 12.20 -5.04
C ARG A 27 -29.28 11.24 -6.01
N LYS A 28 -29.09 11.64 -7.27
CA LYS A 28 -28.48 10.79 -8.29
C LYS A 28 -26.97 10.79 -8.19
N ASN A 29 -26.36 11.94 -7.91
CA ASN A 29 -24.91 12.09 -7.93
C ASN A 29 -24.26 11.95 -6.55
N GLY A 30 -25.03 11.95 -5.46
CA GLY A 30 -24.51 11.86 -4.11
C GLY A 30 -23.56 13.02 -3.74
N TYR A 31 -22.74 12.82 -2.73
CA TYR A 31 -21.68 13.75 -2.34
C TYR A 31 -20.47 12.94 -1.82
N GLY A 32 -19.28 13.45 -2.06
CA GLY A 32 -18.05 12.81 -1.60
C GLY A 32 -17.84 13.03 -0.09
N ILE A 33 -17.43 11.97 0.60
CA ILE A 33 -17.01 12.03 1.99
C ILE A 33 -15.49 11.88 2.00
N PRO A 34 -14.73 12.90 2.48
CA PRO A 34 -13.29 12.83 2.49
C PRO A 34 -12.77 11.72 3.42
N TYR A 35 -11.89 10.88 2.96
CA TYR A 35 -11.27 9.85 3.78
C TYR A 35 -10.61 10.41 5.05
N ARG A 36 -10.05 11.61 4.98
CA ARG A 36 -9.36 12.28 6.10
C ARG A 36 -10.20 12.49 7.35
N ILE A 37 -11.51 12.44 7.26
CA ILE A 37 -12.39 12.54 8.44
C ILE A 37 -12.52 11.21 9.20
N MET A 38 -11.99 10.13 8.63
CA MET A 38 -12.12 8.75 9.14
C MET A 38 -10.89 8.25 9.89
N TYR A 39 -9.91 9.11 10.16
CA TYR A 39 -8.77 8.76 11.02
C TYR A 39 -8.39 9.91 11.94
N SER A 40 -7.76 9.56 13.07
CA SER A 40 -7.35 10.53 14.07
C SER A 40 -6.20 11.42 13.58
N LYS A 41 -6.24 12.70 13.97
CA LYS A 41 -5.14 13.63 13.75
C LYS A 41 -3.94 13.33 14.68
N ASN A 42 -4.24 12.92 15.91
CA ASN A 42 -3.26 12.87 17.01
C ASN A 42 -2.87 11.43 17.39
N ILE A 43 -3.70 10.44 17.06
CA ILE A 43 -3.45 9.01 17.36
C ILE A 43 -3.17 8.31 16.05
N GLU A 44 -1.96 7.79 15.89
CA GLU A 44 -1.45 7.30 14.61
C GLU A 44 -2.19 6.07 14.06
N ASN A 45 -2.67 5.19 14.93
CA ASN A 45 -3.30 3.92 14.55
C ASN A 45 -4.82 3.88 14.81
N LEU A 46 -5.48 5.04 14.89
CA LEU A 46 -6.91 5.12 15.19
C LEU A 46 -7.71 5.50 13.94
N PHE A 47 -8.59 4.60 13.54
CA PHE A 47 -9.67 4.87 12.59
C PHE A 47 -10.97 5.29 13.31
N MET A 48 -11.79 6.05 12.60
CA MET A 48 -13.10 6.50 13.06
C MET A 48 -14.13 6.31 11.94
N ALA A 49 -15.31 5.83 12.29
CA ALA A 49 -16.41 5.67 11.34
C ALA A 49 -17.75 6.07 11.95
N GLY A 50 -18.75 6.22 11.11
CA GLY A 50 -20.10 6.55 11.56
C GLY A 50 -20.18 7.93 12.21
N ARG A 51 -20.79 8.01 13.37
CA ARG A 51 -21.00 9.29 14.09
C ARG A 51 -19.75 9.83 14.78
N CYS A 52 -18.68 9.05 14.83
CA CYS A 52 -17.40 9.42 15.44
C CYS A 52 -16.44 10.11 14.46
N VAL A 53 -16.83 10.28 13.18
CA VAL A 53 -15.98 10.95 12.18
C VAL A 53 -15.80 12.43 12.50
N SER A 54 -14.68 12.99 12.07
CA SER A 54 -14.35 14.40 12.29
C SER A 54 -15.10 15.31 11.31
N VAL A 55 -16.25 15.83 11.75
CA VAL A 55 -17.09 16.74 10.97
C VAL A 55 -17.68 17.83 11.85
N ASP A 56 -18.02 18.95 11.25
CA ASP A 56 -18.79 19.99 11.94
C ASP A 56 -20.28 19.57 12.09
N ARG A 57 -21.01 20.34 12.91
CA ARG A 57 -22.43 20.08 13.17
C ARG A 57 -23.29 20.06 11.91
N ARG A 58 -22.93 20.81 10.87
CA ARG A 58 -23.70 20.92 9.63
C ARG A 58 -23.51 19.68 8.76
N ALA A 59 -22.27 19.26 8.59
CA ALA A 59 -21.93 18.04 7.85
C ALA A 59 -22.43 16.78 8.56
N LEU A 60 -22.51 16.80 9.89
CA LEU A 60 -23.04 15.68 10.68
C LEU A 60 -24.46 15.31 10.28
N GLY A 61 -25.28 16.28 9.84
CA GLY A 61 -26.65 16.00 9.41
C GLY A 61 -26.78 14.92 8.33
N THR A 62 -25.83 14.88 7.41
CA THR A 62 -25.81 13.91 6.30
C THR A 62 -24.94 12.69 6.58
N THR A 63 -23.85 12.85 7.33
CA THR A 63 -22.90 11.77 7.60
C THR A 63 -23.36 10.79 8.68
N ARG A 64 -24.30 11.18 9.54
CA ARG A 64 -24.78 10.37 10.67
C ARG A 64 -25.89 9.37 10.35
N VAL A 65 -26.41 9.35 9.10
CA VAL A 65 -27.48 8.44 8.72
C VAL A 65 -26.96 7.01 8.57
N MET A 66 -27.77 6.00 8.92
CA MET A 66 -27.34 4.61 9.01
C MET A 66 -26.60 4.10 7.77
N ARG A 67 -27.15 4.35 6.58
CA ARG A 67 -26.53 3.90 5.33
C ARG A 67 -25.14 4.50 5.12
N THR A 68 -25.00 5.81 5.36
CA THR A 68 -23.71 6.51 5.25
C THR A 68 -22.72 6.02 6.30
N CYS A 69 -23.19 5.77 7.54
CA CYS A 69 -22.34 5.17 8.59
C CYS A 69 -21.86 3.79 8.20
N GLY A 70 -22.73 2.95 7.62
CA GLY A 70 -22.34 1.63 7.14
C GLY A 70 -21.29 1.68 6.02
N MET A 71 -21.45 2.59 5.05
CA MET A 71 -20.48 2.81 3.99
C MET A 71 -19.11 3.27 4.54
N MET A 72 -19.09 4.18 5.51
CA MET A 72 -17.85 4.60 6.16
C MET A 72 -17.17 3.44 6.91
N GLY A 73 -17.95 2.56 7.53
CA GLY A 73 -17.43 1.33 8.16
C GLY A 73 -16.75 0.41 7.16
N GLU A 74 -17.31 0.25 5.96
CA GLU A 74 -16.69 -0.53 4.88
C GLU A 74 -15.37 0.11 4.43
N VAL A 75 -15.34 1.42 4.22
CA VAL A 75 -14.11 2.16 3.87
C VAL A 75 -13.03 1.96 4.92
N VAL A 76 -13.37 2.12 6.19
CA VAL A 76 -12.44 1.94 7.32
C VAL A 76 -11.94 0.50 7.41
N GLY A 77 -12.82 -0.50 7.23
CA GLY A 77 -12.41 -1.91 7.24
C GLY A 77 -11.40 -2.23 6.13
N LYS A 78 -11.63 -1.75 4.90
CA LYS A 78 -10.70 -1.93 3.78
C LYS A 78 -9.41 -1.15 3.98
N ALA A 79 -9.48 0.07 4.52
CA ALA A 79 -8.31 0.86 4.85
C ALA A 79 -7.46 0.24 5.97
N ALA A 80 -8.10 -0.34 6.98
CA ALA A 80 -7.41 -1.06 8.05
C ALA A 80 -6.68 -2.31 7.54
N TRP A 81 -7.28 -3.02 6.57
CA TRP A 81 -6.61 -4.12 5.89
C TRP A 81 -5.37 -3.64 5.14
N ILE A 82 -5.45 -2.52 4.39
CA ILE A 82 -4.28 -1.91 3.74
C ILE A 82 -3.23 -1.52 4.78
N ALA A 83 -3.63 -0.85 5.86
CA ALA A 83 -2.72 -0.43 6.91
C ALA A 83 -1.95 -1.61 7.51
N ALA A 84 -2.63 -2.72 7.79
CA ALA A 84 -2.04 -3.92 8.34
C ALA A 84 -1.12 -4.65 7.33
N THR A 85 -1.53 -4.75 6.06
CA THR A 85 -0.76 -5.48 5.04
C THR A 85 0.43 -4.70 4.49
N GLN A 86 0.34 -3.36 4.49
CA GLN A 86 1.40 -2.47 4.03
C GLN A 86 2.24 -1.90 5.18
N GLU A 87 2.00 -2.37 6.42
CA GLU A 87 2.69 -1.91 7.64
C GLU A 87 2.71 -0.37 7.73
N THR A 88 1.55 0.25 7.53
CA THR A 88 1.40 1.71 7.50
C THR A 88 0.31 2.19 8.46
N THR A 89 0.22 3.49 8.67
CA THR A 89 -0.79 4.12 9.51
C THR A 89 -2.07 4.45 8.71
N PRO A 90 -3.21 4.73 9.37
CA PRO A 90 -4.40 5.29 8.73
C PRO A 90 -4.11 6.50 7.84
N ARG A 91 -3.24 7.39 8.28
CA ARG A 91 -2.75 8.54 7.50
C ARG A 91 -1.89 8.11 6.33
N GLY A 92 -1.03 7.12 6.51
CA GLY A 92 -0.19 6.55 5.46
C GLY A 92 -1.02 5.90 4.34
N VAL A 93 -2.18 5.32 4.66
CA VAL A 93 -3.14 4.85 3.63
C VAL A 93 -3.59 6.02 2.76
N TYR A 94 -3.93 7.17 3.36
CA TYR A 94 -4.30 8.36 2.60
C TYR A 94 -3.17 8.87 1.70
N GLN A 95 -1.98 8.96 2.25
CA GLN A 95 -0.83 9.57 1.58
C GLN A 95 -0.25 8.69 0.47
N ASN A 96 -0.23 7.36 0.68
CA ASN A 96 0.54 6.44 -0.15
C ASN A 96 -0.31 5.38 -0.86
N TYR A 97 -1.54 5.10 -0.39
CA TYR A 97 -2.34 3.96 -0.86
C TYR A 97 -3.79 4.32 -1.18
N LEU A 98 -4.12 5.61 -1.32
CA LEU A 98 -5.49 6.03 -1.64
C LEU A 98 -6.02 5.42 -2.94
N PRO A 99 -5.25 5.31 -4.03
CA PRO A 99 -5.70 4.63 -5.24
C PRO A 99 -6.05 3.16 -5.00
N LEU A 100 -5.25 2.45 -4.19
CA LEU A 100 -5.53 1.07 -3.80
C LEU A 100 -6.84 0.95 -3.01
N LEU A 101 -7.09 1.86 -2.08
CA LEU A 101 -8.35 1.91 -1.33
C LEU A 101 -9.54 2.13 -2.27
N ILE A 102 -9.43 3.05 -3.23
CA ILE A 102 -10.46 3.32 -4.24
C ILE A 102 -10.77 2.06 -5.06
N ASP A 103 -9.73 1.35 -5.52
CA ASP A 103 -9.90 0.10 -6.25
C ASP A 103 -10.59 -0.99 -5.40
N LEU A 104 -10.21 -1.12 -4.13
CA LEU A 104 -10.88 -2.05 -3.20
C LEU A 104 -12.35 -1.69 -2.96
N MET A 105 -12.69 -0.41 -2.99
CA MET A 105 -14.09 0.03 -2.84
C MET A 105 -14.98 -0.37 -4.04
N GLN A 106 -14.39 -0.69 -5.18
CA GLN A 106 -15.14 -1.25 -6.33
C GLN A 106 -15.48 -2.73 -6.14
N GLN A 107 -14.92 -3.40 -5.14
CA GLN A 107 -15.14 -4.83 -4.88
C GLN A 107 -16.18 -5.01 -3.77
N PRO A 108 -17.08 -6.00 -3.87
CA PRO A 108 -18.06 -6.28 -2.83
C PRO A 108 -17.36 -6.69 -1.53
N GLY A 109 -17.96 -6.36 -0.40
CA GLY A 109 -17.59 -6.89 0.89
C GLY A 109 -17.76 -8.42 0.95
N ARG A 110 -17.02 -9.10 1.84
CA ARG A 110 -17.09 -10.57 1.97
C ARG A 110 -18.23 -11.05 2.85
N ALA A 111 -18.59 -10.25 3.85
CA ALA A 111 -19.74 -10.56 4.68
C ALA A 111 -21.03 -10.27 3.93
N PHE A 112 -21.90 -11.22 3.84
CA PHE A 112 -23.20 -11.03 3.21
C PHE A 112 -24.32 -11.75 3.95
N ARG A 113 -25.52 -11.28 3.72
CA ARG A 113 -26.74 -11.85 4.25
C ARG A 113 -27.72 -12.00 3.09
N PRO A 114 -28.13 -13.22 2.75
CA PRO A 114 -28.98 -13.46 1.56
C PRO A 114 -30.36 -12.83 1.69
N THR A 115 -30.86 -12.74 2.92
CA THR A 115 -32.15 -12.09 3.22
C THR A 115 -32.00 -11.16 4.43
N LYS A 116 -32.99 -10.27 4.63
CA LYS A 116 -32.99 -9.33 5.76
C LYS A 116 -32.80 -10.05 7.09
N ASP A 117 -33.47 -11.17 7.28
CA ASP A 117 -33.47 -11.94 8.54
C ASP A 117 -32.54 -13.17 8.46
N GLY A 118 -31.82 -13.30 7.35
CA GLY A 118 -30.87 -14.39 7.15
C GLY A 118 -29.63 -14.28 8.02
N LYS A 119 -29.00 -15.42 8.30
CA LYS A 119 -27.74 -15.48 9.05
C LYS A 119 -26.64 -14.75 8.28
N LEU A 120 -25.86 -13.92 8.97
CA LEU A 120 -24.68 -13.32 8.40
C LEU A 120 -23.65 -14.40 8.05
N THR A 121 -23.27 -14.45 6.79
CA THR A 121 -22.27 -15.38 6.29
C THR A 121 -20.98 -14.63 5.99
N ILE A 122 -19.89 -15.11 6.52
CA ILE A 122 -18.54 -14.61 6.20
C ILE A 122 -17.84 -15.75 5.47
N PRO A 123 -17.71 -15.69 4.14
CA PRO A 123 -17.00 -16.70 3.38
C PRO A 123 -15.58 -16.90 3.91
N PRO A 124 -15.04 -18.11 3.93
CA PRO A 124 -13.66 -18.34 4.31
C PRO A 124 -12.72 -17.53 3.39
N ILE A 125 -11.57 -17.15 3.93
CA ILE A 125 -10.52 -16.56 3.12
C ILE A 125 -10.09 -17.62 2.11
N PRO A 126 -10.13 -17.35 0.78
CA PRO A 126 -9.67 -18.31 -0.21
C PRO A 126 -8.25 -18.79 0.12
N GLU A 127 -7.96 -20.06 -0.11
CA GLU A 127 -6.57 -20.55 -0.08
C GLU A 127 -5.73 -19.67 -0.99
N GLY A 128 -4.63 -19.10 -0.46
CA GLY A 128 -3.85 -18.08 -1.17
C GLY A 128 -4.15 -16.64 -0.76
N GLY A 129 -5.03 -16.43 0.23
CA GLY A 129 -5.37 -15.12 0.76
C GLY A 129 -6.50 -14.42 -0.02
N LEU A 130 -6.85 -13.21 0.39
CA LEU A 130 -7.70 -12.33 -0.40
C LEU A 130 -7.02 -12.11 -1.76
N ARG A 131 -7.78 -12.29 -2.85
CA ARG A 131 -7.28 -11.93 -4.16
C ARG A 131 -6.87 -10.46 -4.11
N THR A 132 -5.58 -10.20 -4.02
CA THR A 132 -5.07 -8.90 -4.35
C THR A 132 -5.52 -8.62 -5.78
N ASN A 133 -6.15 -7.47 -6.00
CA ASN A 133 -6.57 -7.05 -7.33
C ASN A 133 -5.36 -7.19 -8.28
N PRO A 134 -5.49 -7.77 -9.47
CA PRO A 134 -4.40 -7.75 -10.46
C PRO A 134 -3.81 -6.35 -10.69
N LYS A 135 -4.60 -5.29 -10.51
CA LYS A 135 -4.15 -3.89 -10.53
C LYS A 135 -3.24 -3.52 -9.33
N GLU A 136 -3.43 -4.14 -8.17
CA GLU A 136 -2.61 -3.93 -6.97
C GLU A 136 -1.19 -4.43 -7.15
N ARG A 137 -1.02 -5.43 -8.00
CA ARG A 137 0.28 -6.00 -8.35
C ARG A 137 0.96 -5.27 -9.51
N ASN A 138 0.30 -4.28 -10.07
CA ASN A 138 0.90 -3.42 -11.08
C ASN A 138 1.70 -2.32 -10.37
N ILE A 139 3.00 -2.31 -10.58
CA ILE A 139 3.91 -1.32 -9.98
C ILE A 139 3.52 0.13 -10.26
N LYS A 140 2.76 0.40 -11.33
CA LYS A 140 2.25 1.74 -11.66
C LYS A 140 1.25 2.28 -10.64
N ASN A 141 0.60 1.39 -9.88
CA ASN A 141 -0.39 1.74 -8.87
C ASN A 141 0.20 1.74 -7.44
N MET A 142 1.50 1.47 -7.31
CA MET A 142 2.18 1.45 -6.02
C MET A 142 2.72 2.83 -5.68
N ALA A 143 2.66 3.17 -4.39
CA ALA A 143 3.17 4.45 -3.88
C ALA A 143 4.69 4.52 -3.91
N GLY A 144 5.23 5.73 -3.98
CA GLY A 144 6.66 6.00 -3.94
C GLY A 144 7.40 5.60 -5.21
N LEU A 145 8.69 5.37 -5.09
CA LEU A 145 9.53 4.90 -6.18
C LEU A 145 9.55 3.37 -6.18
N VAL A 146 9.05 2.75 -7.24
CA VAL A 146 9.12 1.29 -7.42
C VAL A 146 10.00 0.95 -8.61
N ILE A 147 10.95 0.07 -8.40
CA ILE A 147 11.88 -0.41 -9.41
C ILE A 147 11.64 -1.91 -9.59
N ASP A 148 11.08 -2.27 -10.72
CA ASP A 148 10.80 -3.63 -11.16
C ASP A 148 12.10 -4.41 -11.43
N ASP A 149 12.07 -5.72 -11.27
CA ASP A 149 13.21 -6.61 -11.54
C ASP A 149 13.76 -6.48 -12.98
N ARG A 150 12.91 -6.13 -13.94
CA ARG A 150 13.30 -5.88 -15.34
C ARG A 150 14.18 -4.64 -15.53
N LYS A 151 14.23 -3.75 -14.52
CA LYS A 151 15.10 -2.56 -14.51
C LYS A 151 16.36 -2.77 -13.68
N ALA A 152 16.48 -3.91 -13.01
CA ALA A 152 17.70 -4.28 -12.30
C ALA A 152 18.84 -4.57 -13.29
N LYS A 153 20.06 -4.20 -12.90
CA LYS A 153 21.27 -4.62 -13.61
C LYS A 153 21.64 -6.03 -13.10
N LEU A 154 21.56 -7.01 -13.98
CA LEU A 154 21.73 -8.41 -13.67
C LEU A 154 23.12 -8.91 -14.09
N LYS A 155 23.79 -9.66 -13.22
CA LYS A 155 25.02 -10.40 -13.50
C LYS A 155 24.79 -11.86 -13.13
N GLY A 156 25.21 -12.81 -13.98
CA GLY A 156 24.97 -14.24 -13.81
C GLY A 156 23.84 -14.76 -14.71
N ASN A 157 23.42 -16.00 -14.46
CA ASN A 157 22.44 -16.69 -15.31
C ASN A 157 21.02 -16.54 -14.75
N TRP A 158 20.32 -15.52 -15.17
CA TRP A 158 18.95 -15.19 -14.72
C TRP A 158 17.88 -15.78 -15.63
N LYS A 159 16.79 -16.21 -15.00
CA LYS A 159 15.59 -16.72 -15.67
C LYS A 159 14.35 -16.00 -15.13
N SER A 160 13.36 -15.80 -15.99
CA SER A 160 12.06 -15.23 -15.60
C SER A 160 11.04 -16.33 -15.30
N SER A 161 10.15 -16.07 -14.35
CA SER A 161 9.02 -16.95 -14.01
C SER A 161 7.82 -16.16 -13.51
N SER A 162 6.66 -16.75 -13.58
CA SER A 162 5.41 -16.24 -13.00
C SER A 162 4.71 -17.24 -12.08
N ASN A 163 5.35 -18.39 -11.83
CA ASN A 163 4.74 -19.54 -11.15
C ASN A 163 4.48 -19.29 -9.66
N LEU A 164 5.43 -18.67 -8.97
CA LEU A 164 5.26 -18.38 -7.54
C LEU A 164 4.48 -17.08 -7.34
N LYS A 165 3.55 -17.12 -6.42
CA LYS A 165 2.71 -15.97 -6.05
C LYS A 165 2.90 -15.63 -4.56
N PRO A 166 2.69 -14.35 -4.19
CA PRO A 166 2.40 -13.20 -5.04
C PRO A 166 3.63 -12.73 -5.85
N ASN A 167 3.42 -12.16 -7.04
CA ASN A 167 4.46 -11.45 -7.78
C ASN A 167 3.91 -10.13 -8.33
N LEU A 168 4.79 -9.14 -8.49
CA LEU A 168 4.47 -7.84 -9.04
C LEU A 168 4.55 -7.89 -10.57
N ASN A 169 3.77 -7.06 -11.21
CA ASN A 169 3.82 -6.81 -12.66
C ASN A 169 3.83 -8.08 -13.54
N GLY A 170 3.30 -9.19 -13.00
CA GLY A 170 3.07 -10.44 -13.73
C GLY A 170 4.23 -11.45 -13.74
N GLY A 171 5.33 -11.19 -13.03
CA GLY A 171 6.46 -12.12 -12.98
C GLY A 171 7.54 -11.70 -12.00
N TYR A 172 8.59 -12.46 -11.93
CA TYR A 172 9.79 -12.23 -11.13
C TYR A 172 11.00 -12.90 -11.81
N GLN A 173 12.20 -12.54 -11.40
CA GLN A 173 13.42 -13.18 -11.87
C GLN A 173 14.10 -14.02 -10.78
N TYR A 174 14.81 -15.05 -11.19
CA TYR A 174 15.57 -15.89 -10.30
C TYR A 174 16.86 -16.39 -10.98
N ALA A 175 17.85 -16.65 -10.15
CA ALA A 175 19.13 -17.19 -10.61
C ALA A 175 19.73 -18.17 -9.59
N THR A 176 20.51 -19.13 -10.07
CA THR A 176 21.31 -20.06 -9.27
C THR A 176 22.80 -19.71 -9.38
N GLY A 177 23.59 -20.10 -8.38
CA GLY A 177 25.03 -19.87 -8.36
C GLY A 177 25.41 -18.43 -8.02
N ASP A 178 26.55 -18.00 -8.52
CA ASP A 178 27.08 -16.65 -8.29
C ASP A 178 26.33 -15.62 -9.17
N ALA A 179 25.22 -15.12 -8.65
CA ALA A 179 24.37 -14.16 -9.34
C ALA A 179 24.13 -12.91 -8.48
N THR A 180 24.10 -11.77 -9.15
CA THR A 180 23.84 -10.47 -8.52
C THR A 180 22.79 -9.70 -9.28
N ALA A 181 21.93 -8.98 -8.55
CA ALA A 181 20.99 -8.02 -9.09
C ALA A 181 21.19 -6.67 -8.41
N THR A 182 21.39 -5.62 -9.17
CA THR A 182 21.54 -4.25 -8.67
C THR A 182 20.38 -3.39 -9.15
N PHE A 183 19.61 -2.85 -8.23
CA PHE A 183 18.54 -1.91 -8.46
C PHE A 183 19.08 -0.48 -8.30
N PRO A 184 19.28 0.28 -9.39
CA PRO A 184 19.73 1.66 -9.29
C PRO A 184 18.61 2.56 -8.77
N LEU A 185 18.88 3.29 -7.70
CA LEU A 185 17.91 4.18 -7.08
C LEU A 185 18.16 5.61 -7.55
N ARG A 186 17.22 6.15 -8.33
CA ARG A 186 17.23 7.56 -8.75
C ARG A 186 16.19 8.32 -7.94
N ILE A 187 16.64 8.96 -6.87
CA ILE A 187 15.79 9.75 -5.99
C ILE A 187 15.63 11.14 -6.58
N LYS A 188 14.40 11.63 -6.67
CA LYS A 188 14.08 12.97 -7.17
C LYS A 188 14.14 14.04 -6.08
N GLU A 189 14.00 13.63 -4.83
CA GLU A 189 13.88 14.51 -3.67
C GLU A 189 14.63 13.89 -2.50
N SER A 190 15.61 14.60 -1.96
CA SER A 190 16.38 14.14 -0.79
C SER A 190 15.48 13.89 0.42
N GLY A 191 15.80 12.91 1.23
CA GLY A 191 15.04 12.57 2.43
C GLY A 191 15.28 11.17 2.96
N ASN A 192 14.50 10.81 3.97
CA ASN A 192 14.51 9.46 4.54
C ASN A 192 13.45 8.60 3.81
N TYR A 193 13.86 7.41 3.42
CA TYR A 193 13.00 6.47 2.70
C TYR A 193 13.06 5.10 3.36
N GLU A 194 11.89 4.51 3.58
CA GLU A 194 11.79 3.09 3.87
C GLU A 194 12.05 2.31 2.59
N VAL A 195 12.99 1.37 2.64
CA VAL A 195 13.33 0.47 1.52
C VAL A 195 12.64 -0.86 1.74
N ARG A 196 11.81 -1.28 0.79
CA ARG A 196 11.07 -2.54 0.79
C ARG A 196 11.55 -3.43 -0.35
N PHE A 197 11.79 -4.70 -0.04
CA PHE A 197 12.18 -5.70 -1.02
C PHE A 197 11.08 -6.73 -1.22
N TYR A 198 10.73 -6.99 -2.47
CA TYR A 198 9.72 -7.96 -2.91
C TYR A 198 10.39 -9.16 -3.53
N TRP A 199 10.00 -10.36 -3.08
CA TRP A 199 10.44 -11.64 -3.63
C TRP A 199 9.42 -12.74 -3.32
N GLN A 200 9.57 -13.92 -3.94
CA GLN A 200 8.73 -15.08 -3.69
C GLN A 200 9.50 -16.11 -2.86
N ALA A 201 8.98 -16.40 -1.66
CA ALA A 201 9.55 -17.44 -0.81
C ALA A 201 9.31 -18.83 -1.41
N HIS A 202 10.34 -19.67 -1.31
CA HIS A 202 10.27 -21.06 -1.70
C HIS A 202 11.42 -21.83 -1.04
N GLU A 203 11.26 -23.14 -0.81
CA GLU A 203 12.25 -23.98 -0.11
C GLU A 203 13.66 -23.98 -0.74
N ASN A 204 13.74 -23.82 -2.08
CA ASN A 204 15.00 -23.77 -2.81
C ASN A 204 15.67 -22.39 -2.85
N ARG A 205 15.07 -21.37 -2.22
CA ARG A 205 15.61 -20.01 -2.22
C ARG A 205 16.86 -19.89 -1.36
N ALA A 206 17.61 -18.81 -1.60
CA ALA A 206 18.81 -18.49 -0.84
C ALA A 206 18.50 -18.33 0.66
N LYS A 207 19.19 -19.13 1.50
CA LYS A 207 19.02 -19.11 2.96
C LYS A 207 19.69 -17.89 3.60
N ALA A 208 20.69 -17.31 2.92
CA ALA A 208 21.45 -16.17 3.40
C ALA A 208 21.79 -15.20 2.25
N ALA A 209 20.77 -14.73 1.52
CA ALA A 209 20.94 -13.71 0.50
C ALA A 209 21.53 -12.45 1.12
N GLN A 210 22.60 -11.91 0.55
CA GLN A 210 23.24 -10.67 0.97
C GLN A 210 22.58 -9.51 0.25
N ILE A 211 22.20 -8.47 1.00
CA ILE A 211 21.59 -7.26 0.48
C ILE A 211 22.47 -6.08 0.91
N GLU A 212 23.11 -5.43 -0.03
CA GLU A 212 23.86 -4.19 0.20
C GLU A 212 23.01 -3.00 -0.22
N ILE A 213 22.85 -2.03 0.65
CA ILE A 213 22.13 -0.78 0.41
C ILE A 213 23.15 0.35 0.43
N ALA A 214 23.38 0.98 -0.71
CA ALA A 214 24.18 2.20 -0.82
C ALA A 214 23.25 3.41 -0.66
N HIS A 215 23.50 4.22 0.35
CA HIS A 215 22.70 5.38 0.74
C HIS A 215 23.60 6.56 1.12
N ALA A 216 23.04 7.73 1.43
CA ALA A 216 23.82 8.94 1.70
C ALA A 216 24.82 8.80 2.87
N GLY A 217 24.53 7.95 3.86
CA GLY A 217 25.42 7.66 4.99
C GLY A 217 26.43 6.51 4.74
N GLY A 218 26.57 6.03 3.51
CA GLY A 218 27.49 4.94 3.16
C GLY A 218 26.78 3.66 2.71
N LYS A 219 27.27 2.51 3.16
CA LYS A 219 26.71 1.21 2.78
C LYS A 219 26.22 0.44 4.00
N LYS A 220 25.07 -0.21 3.89
CA LYS A 220 24.53 -1.14 4.87
C LYS A 220 24.35 -2.49 4.25
N THR A 221 24.89 -3.54 4.89
CA THR A 221 24.70 -4.93 4.48
C THR A 221 23.73 -5.63 5.42
N LEU A 222 22.79 -6.37 4.84
CA LEU A 222 21.79 -7.18 5.54
C LEU A 222 21.82 -8.60 4.97
N THR A 223 21.42 -9.57 5.78
CA THR A 223 21.25 -10.97 5.36
C THR A 223 19.77 -11.32 5.44
N LEU A 224 19.24 -11.94 4.38
CA LEU A 224 17.86 -12.33 4.27
C LEU A 224 17.72 -13.80 3.91
N ASN A 225 16.89 -14.52 4.68
CA ASN A 225 16.47 -15.88 4.34
C ASN A 225 15.25 -15.82 3.42
N GLN A 226 15.42 -16.14 2.15
CA GLN A 226 14.33 -16.16 1.17
C GLN A 226 13.51 -17.46 1.17
N THR A 227 13.84 -18.45 2.02
CA THR A 227 12.99 -19.63 2.20
C THR A 227 11.78 -19.35 3.08
N VAL A 228 11.82 -18.27 3.86
CA VAL A 228 10.76 -17.89 4.80
C VAL A 228 10.00 -16.69 4.24
N ALA A 229 8.69 -16.84 4.02
CA ALA A 229 7.86 -15.76 3.50
C ALA A 229 7.86 -14.53 4.43
N PRO A 230 7.78 -13.31 3.87
CA PRO A 230 7.58 -12.10 4.67
C PRO A 230 6.33 -12.20 5.54
N LYS A 231 6.34 -11.58 6.73
CA LYS A 231 5.18 -11.59 7.65
C LYS A 231 3.88 -11.14 6.98
N ASN A 232 3.94 -10.13 6.12
CA ASN A 232 2.80 -9.64 5.35
C ASN A 232 2.58 -10.38 4.01
N LYS A 233 3.37 -11.42 3.73
CA LYS A 233 3.35 -12.23 2.50
C LYS A 233 3.67 -11.48 1.21
N LEU A 234 4.14 -10.24 1.28
CA LEU A 234 4.40 -9.39 0.11
C LEU A 234 5.85 -8.90 0.04
N PHE A 235 6.34 -8.25 1.09
CA PHE A 235 7.66 -7.63 1.11
C PHE A 235 8.31 -7.75 2.49
N THR A 236 9.62 -7.52 2.54
CA THR A 236 10.35 -7.24 3.78
C THR A 236 10.83 -5.80 3.77
N SER A 237 10.60 -5.07 4.87
CA SER A 237 11.26 -3.79 5.09
C SER A 237 12.72 -4.04 5.41
N LEU A 238 13.60 -3.40 4.66
CA LEU A 238 15.05 -3.45 4.86
C LEU A 238 15.53 -2.36 5.82
N GLY A 239 14.63 -1.47 6.23
CA GLY A 239 14.90 -0.32 7.09
C GLY A 239 14.66 1.02 6.40
N THR A 240 14.93 2.08 7.14
CA THR A 240 14.84 3.47 6.65
C THR A 240 16.23 4.06 6.49
N PHE A 241 16.51 4.64 5.34
CA PHE A 241 17.82 5.18 4.97
C PHE A 241 17.67 6.56 4.35
N SER A 242 18.67 7.41 4.54
CA SER A 242 18.74 8.73 3.91
C SER A 242 19.28 8.58 2.49
N PHE A 243 18.58 9.18 1.52
CA PHE A 243 19.02 9.28 0.14
C PHE A 243 19.00 10.74 -0.30
N THR A 244 19.84 11.07 -1.28
CA THR A 244 19.91 12.39 -1.86
C THR A 244 19.63 12.30 -3.36
N ASP A 245 19.17 13.40 -3.93
CA ASP A 245 18.96 13.57 -5.37
C ASP A 245 20.28 13.71 -6.17
N VAL A 246 21.37 14.01 -5.47
CA VAL A 246 22.71 14.20 -6.06
C VAL A 246 23.49 12.89 -6.14
N LEU A 247 23.46 12.07 -5.09
CA LEU A 247 24.21 10.80 -5.02
C LEU A 247 23.30 9.63 -5.39
N PRO A 248 23.62 8.86 -6.45
CA PRO A 248 22.84 7.71 -6.82
C PRO A 248 22.93 6.63 -5.73
N GLY A 249 21.78 6.23 -5.18
CA GLY A 249 21.68 5.06 -4.32
C GLY A 249 21.59 3.76 -5.13
N ALA A 250 21.76 2.64 -4.45
CA ALA A 250 21.55 1.32 -5.05
C ALA A 250 21.18 0.28 -4.00
N VAL A 251 20.39 -0.72 -4.40
CA VAL A 251 20.23 -1.96 -3.66
C VAL A 251 20.82 -3.09 -4.48
N THR A 252 21.85 -3.75 -3.97
CA THR A 252 22.48 -4.90 -4.62
C THR A 252 22.19 -6.15 -3.83
N ILE A 253 21.74 -7.20 -4.50
CA ILE A 253 21.32 -8.46 -3.89
C ILE A 253 22.12 -9.59 -4.55
N SER A 254 22.68 -10.49 -3.73
CA SER A 254 23.40 -11.68 -4.17
C SER A 254 22.96 -12.93 -3.41
N ALA A 255 23.06 -14.08 -4.06
CA ALA A 255 22.70 -15.36 -3.46
C ALA A 255 23.70 -15.83 -2.39
N ASN A 256 24.93 -15.32 -2.43
CA ASN A 256 26.04 -15.78 -1.57
C ASN A 256 26.19 -17.32 -1.56
N ASN A 257 25.95 -17.96 -2.70
CA ASN A 257 25.99 -19.42 -2.89
C ASN A 257 25.10 -20.23 -1.91
N THR A 258 24.08 -19.63 -1.33
CA THR A 258 23.22 -20.27 -0.32
C THR A 258 21.89 -20.80 -0.87
N GLY A 259 21.69 -20.77 -2.18
CA GLY A 259 20.49 -21.24 -2.86
C GLY A 259 20.12 -20.40 -4.09
N THR A 260 18.92 -20.57 -4.59
CA THR A 260 18.39 -19.78 -5.71
C THR A 260 18.00 -18.38 -5.24
N LEU A 261 18.59 -17.37 -5.83
CA LEU A 261 18.18 -15.98 -5.58
C LEU A 261 16.89 -15.65 -6.34
N GLY A 262 15.90 -15.12 -5.64
CA GLY A 262 14.67 -14.58 -6.22
C GLY A 262 14.59 -13.07 -6.04
N ILE A 263 14.18 -12.35 -7.08
CA ILE A 263 13.95 -10.90 -7.02
C ILE A 263 12.67 -10.55 -7.77
N ASP A 264 11.98 -9.51 -7.29
CA ASP A 264 10.77 -9.00 -7.93
C ASP A 264 10.84 -7.46 -8.06
N ALA A 265 10.87 -6.74 -6.94
CA ALA A 265 11.00 -5.29 -6.98
C ALA A 265 11.65 -4.71 -5.72
N ILE A 266 12.13 -3.48 -5.84
CA ILE A 266 12.48 -2.59 -4.72
C ILE A 266 11.51 -1.42 -4.73
N GLN A 267 10.95 -1.10 -3.56
CA GLN A 267 10.10 0.08 -3.34
C GLN A 267 10.72 1.00 -2.31
N LEU A 268 10.69 2.29 -2.58
CA LEU A 268 11.08 3.33 -1.62
C LEU A 268 9.89 4.21 -1.30
N LEU A 269 9.59 4.32 0.00
CA LEU A 269 8.55 5.19 0.53
C LEU A 269 9.18 6.28 1.39
N LYS A 270 8.92 7.54 1.03
CA LYS A 270 9.38 8.69 1.81
C LYS A 270 8.68 8.69 3.18
N LYS A 271 9.44 8.92 4.24
CA LYS A 271 8.98 9.00 5.63
C LYS A 271 8.88 10.45 6.09
#